data_544b61c9e9635582626868677c674a15
#
_entry.id   544b61c9e9635582626868677c674a15
#
_cell.length_a   1.000
_cell.length_b   1.000
_cell.length_c   1.000
_cell.angle_alpha   90.00
_cell.angle_beta   90.00
_cell.angle_gamma   90.00
#
_symmetry.space_group_name_H-M   'P 1'
#
loop_
_entity.id
_entity.type
_entity.pdbx_description
1 polymer ?
#
loop_
_entity_poly.entity_id
_entity_poly.type
_entity_poly.pdbx_seq_one_letter_code
_entity_poly.pdbx_strand_id
1 'polypeptide(L)'
;MNVLFVCSQNRLRSPTAEQVFAGWPGIEVSSAGLNHDAENPLTPELLAWADLVLVMEKAQRSRLSQKFRAHLDGVRVACLDIPDEYDFMAPKLVALLQARVPRHLPRR
;
A
#
# COMPACT_ATOMS: atom_id res chain seq x y z
N MET A 1 9.62 6.71 -8.95
CA MET A 1 9.37 5.51 -8.14
C MET A 1 7.87 5.27 -8.03
N ASN A 2 7.43 4.07 -8.32
CA ASN A 2 6.01 3.72 -8.25
C ASN A 2 5.70 3.00 -6.94
N VAL A 3 4.80 3.56 -6.15
CA VAL A 3 4.45 3.06 -4.81
C VAL A 3 3.00 2.58 -4.80
N LEU A 4 2.81 1.33 -4.42
CA LEU A 4 1.50 0.71 -4.32
C LEU A 4 1.16 0.45 -2.86
N PHE A 5 0.07 1.05 -2.38
CA PHE A 5 -0.45 0.80 -1.04
C PHE A 5 -1.50 -0.30 -1.10
N VAL A 6 -1.38 -1.30 -0.23
CA VAL A 6 -2.25 -2.48 -0.25
C VAL A 6 -2.87 -2.71 1.13
N CYS A 7 -4.17 -2.90 1.16
CA CYS A 7 -4.89 -3.43 2.31
C CYS A 7 -5.81 -4.56 1.82
N SER A 8 -6.76 -5.02 2.65
CA SER A 8 -7.61 -6.15 2.24
C SER A 8 -8.67 -5.72 1.22
N GLN A 9 -9.43 -4.67 1.52
CA GLN A 9 -10.59 -4.25 0.71
C GLN A 9 -10.36 -3.02 -0.16
N ASN A 10 -9.27 -2.30 0.02
CA ASN A 10 -9.00 -1.04 -0.68
C ASN A 10 -10.11 0.00 -0.47
N ARG A 11 -10.62 0.11 0.76
CA ARG A 11 -11.67 1.07 1.09
C ARG A 11 -11.21 2.20 1.98
N LEU A 12 -10.37 1.90 2.97
CA LEU A 12 -10.04 2.86 4.03
C LEU A 12 -8.55 3.18 4.07
N ARG A 13 -7.71 2.22 4.48
CA ARG A 13 -6.28 2.48 4.75
C ARG A 13 -5.47 2.76 3.48
N SER A 14 -5.56 1.91 2.49
CA SER A 14 -4.76 2.11 1.28
C SER A 14 -5.23 3.29 0.44
N PRO A 15 -6.54 3.57 0.27
CA PRO A 15 -6.97 4.80 -0.39
C PRO A 15 -6.57 6.06 0.37
N THR A 16 -6.58 6.04 1.71
CA THR A 16 -6.09 7.17 2.51
C THR A 16 -4.61 7.43 2.22
N ALA A 17 -3.79 6.38 2.22
CA ALA A 17 -2.36 6.50 1.93
C ALA A 17 -2.11 7.05 0.53
N GLU A 18 -2.85 6.57 -0.46
CA GLU A 18 -2.75 7.07 -1.83
C GLU A 18 -3.02 8.57 -1.87
N GLN A 19 -4.07 9.02 -1.22
CA GLN A 19 -4.44 10.44 -1.22
C GLN A 19 -3.42 11.30 -0.48
N VAL A 20 -2.94 10.84 0.68
CA VAL A 20 -1.97 11.58 1.50
C VAL A 20 -0.65 11.79 0.75
N PHE A 21 -0.21 10.79 0.00
CA PHE A 21 1.09 10.83 -0.67
C PHE A 21 1.03 11.15 -2.16
N ALA A 22 -0.14 11.50 -2.70
CA ALA A 22 -0.31 11.79 -4.12
C ALA A 22 0.58 12.93 -4.63
N GLY A 23 0.90 13.91 -3.77
CA GLY A 23 1.77 15.03 -4.14
C GLY A 23 3.23 14.88 -3.72
N TRP A 24 3.64 13.72 -3.22
CA TRP A 24 5.02 13.54 -2.77
C TRP A 24 6.00 13.56 -3.95
N PRO A 25 7.08 14.36 -3.87
CA PRO A 25 8.03 14.48 -4.99
C PRO A 25 8.72 13.15 -5.32
N GLY A 26 8.83 12.87 -6.59
CA GLY A 26 9.60 11.71 -7.09
C GLY A 26 8.87 10.39 -7.06
N ILE A 27 7.58 10.36 -6.73
CA ILE A 27 6.80 9.12 -6.74
C ILE A 27 5.48 9.27 -7.47
N GLU A 28 5.01 8.15 -8.00
CA GLU A 28 3.63 7.94 -8.42
C GLU A 28 2.99 6.96 -7.43
N VAL A 29 1.73 7.14 -7.12
CA VAL A 29 1.04 6.32 -6.12
C VAL A 29 -0.19 5.66 -6.69
N SER A 30 -0.52 4.48 -6.18
CA SER A 30 -1.78 3.79 -6.44
C SER A 30 -2.13 2.96 -5.21
N SER A 31 -3.33 2.41 -5.18
CA SER A 31 -3.77 1.54 -4.09
C SER A 31 -4.56 0.36 -4.61
N ALA A 32 -4.55 -0.74 -3.87
CA ALA A 32 -5.27 -1.95 -4.25
C ALA A 32 -5.62 -2.78 -3.01
N GLY A 33 -6.51 -3.75 -3.18
CA GLY A 33 -6.91 -4.67 -2.13
C GLY A 33 -6.57 -6.11 -2.49
N LEU A 34 -6.22 -6.90 -1.48
CA LEU A 34 -5.89 -8.31 -1.66
C LEU A 34 -7.10 -9.18 -1.96
N ASN A 35 -8.27 -8.81 -1.46
CA ASN A 35 -9.49 -9.58 -1.65
C ASN A 35 -9.99 -9.41 -3.09
N HIS A 36 -10.52 -10.49 -3.68
CA HIS A 36 -11.02 -10.45 -5.06
C HIS A 36 -12.22 -9.50 -5.22
N ASP A 37 -12.94 -9.23 -4.13
CA ASP A 37 -14.09 -8.31 -4.10
C ASP A 37 -13.71 -6.90 -3.61
N ALA A 38 -12.43 -6.58 -3.54
CA ALA A 38 -11.97 -5.25 -3.15
C ALA A 38 -12.43 -4.18 -4.14
N GLU A 39 -12.46 -2.92 -3.70
CA GLU A 39 -12.81 -1.79 -4.56
C GLU A 39 -11.93 -1.72 -5.81
N ASN A 40 -10.63 -1.94 -5.63
CA ASN A 40 -9.67 -2.06 -6.73
C ASN A 40 -8.81 -3.29 -6.44
N PRO A 41 -9.16 -4.48 -6.96
CA PRO A 41 -8.40 -5.68 -6.65
C PRO A 41 -6.97 -5.63 -7.17
N LEU A 42 -6.06 -6.19 -6.38
CA LEU A 42 -4.66 -6.30 -6.78
C LEU A 42 -4.52 -7.24 -7.97
N THR A 43 -3.72 -6.84 -8.96
CA THR A 43 -3.47 -7.61 -10.17
C THR A 43 -1.98 -7.77 -10.41
N PRO A 44 -1.56 -8.77 -11.21
CA PRO A 44 -0.15 -8.87 -11.63
C PRO A 44 0.36 -7.62 -12.34
N GLU A 45 -0.50 -6.92 -13.09
CA GLU A 45 -0.15 -5.70 -13.80
C GLU A 45 0.22 -4.57 -12.83
N LEU A 46 -0.51 -4.44 -11.72
CA LEU A 46 -0.19 -3.46 -10.69
C LEU A 46 1.14 -3.78 -10.02
N LEU A 47 1.42 -5.06 -9.79
CA LEU A 47 2.71 -5.48 -9.22
C LEU A 47 3.86 -5.24 -10.20
N ALA A 48 3.64 -5.44 -11.50
CA ALA A 48 4.64 -5.13 -12.51
C ALA A 48 4.93 -3.61 -12.58
N TRP A 49 3.92 -2.80 -12.34
CA TRP A 49 4.06 -1.34 -12.28
C TRP A 49 4.82 -0.88 -11.04
N ALA A 50 4.65 -1.56 -9.90
CA ALA A 50 5.14 -1.10 -8.60
C ALA A 50 6.65 -1.35 -8.43
N ASP A 51 7.35 -0.36 -7.89
CA ASP A 51 8.71 -0.52 -7.39
C ASP A 51 8.70 -0.90 -5.91
N LEU A 52 7.72 -0.37 -5.17
CA LEU A 52 7.55 -0.58 -3.74
C LEU A 52 6.09 -0.88 -3.44
N VAL A 53 5.85 -1.93 -2.68
CA VAL A 53 4.52 -2.29 -2.17
C VAL A 53 4.52 -2.12 -0.66
N LEU A 54 3.60 -1.30 -0.14
CA LEU A 54 3.44 -1.07 1.28
C LEU A 54 2.11 -1.66 1.73
N VAL A 55 2.18 -2.74 2.50
CA VAL A 55 1.00 -3.39 3.08
C VAL A 55 0.74 -2.85 4.49
N MET A 56 -0.50 -2.95 4.94
CA MET A 56 -0.90 -2.38 6.23
C MET A 56 -0.65 -3.33 7.39
N GLU A 57 -0.73 -4.64 7.17
CA GLU A 57 -0.61 -5.65 8.22
C GLU A 57 0.25 -6.83 7.77
N LYS A 58 0.88 -7.51 8.75
CA LYS A 58 1.73 -8.68 8.47
C LYS A 58 0.98 -9.82 7.78
N ALA A 59 -0.29 -10.03 8.15
CA ALA A 59 -1.12 -11.04 7.52
C ALA A 59 -1.33 -10.75 6.03
N GLN A 60 -1.45 -9.47 5.66
CA GLN A 60 -1.57 -9.05 4.26
C GLN A 60 -0.26 -9.32 3.50
N ARG A 61 0.89 -9.09 4.14
CA ARG A 61 2.18 -9.41 3.55
C ARG A 61 2.31 -10.90 3.24
N SER A 62 1.90 -11.75 4.16
CA SER A 62 1.92 -13.20 3.97
C SER A 62 0.99 -13.64 2.83
N ARG A 63 -0.22 -13.09 2.79
CA ARG A 63 -1.19 -13.39 1.73
C ARG A 63 -0.69 -12.93 0.37
N LEU A 64 -0.08 -11.75 0.32
CA LEU A 64 0.53 -11.23 -0.91
C LEU A 64 1.62 -12.18 -1.42
N SER A 65 2.50 -12.62 -0.54
CA SER A 65 3.59 -13.54 -0.90
C SER A 65 3.07 -14.87 -1.39
N GLN A 66 2.01 -15.40 -0.79
CA GLN A 66 1.41 -16.67 -1.20
C GLN A 66 0.69 -16.55 -2.54
N LYS A 67 -0.12 -15.52 -2.70
CA LYS A 67 -1.01 -15.37 -3.86
C LYS A 67 -0.28 -14.90 -5.12
N PHE A 68 0.73 -14.06 -4.96
CA PHE A 68 1.41 -13.39 -6.07
C PHE A 68 2.91 -13.65 -6.12
N ARG A 69 3.37 -14.76 -5.57
CA ARG A 69 4.78 -15.08 -5.43
C ARG A 69 5.57 -14.90 -6.72
N ALA A 70 5.01 -15.36 -7.84
CA ALA A 70 5.67 -15.30 -9.15
C ALA A 70 5.82 -13.87 -9.69
N HIS A 71 5.13 -12.90 -9.09
CA HIS A 71 5.08 -11.52 -9.58
C HIS A 71 5.81 -10.53 -8.65
N LEU A 72 6.55 -11.02 -7.67
CA LEU A 72 7.22 -10.17 -6.67
C LEU A 72 8.72 -9.99 -6.90
N ASP A 73 9.29 -10.62 -7.91
CA ASP A 73 10.70 -10.45 -8.24
C ASP A 73 11.00 -8.99 -8.59
N GLY A 74 11.99 -8.41 -7.91
CA GLY A 74 12.36 -7.02 -8.13
C GLY A 74 11.45 -6.01 -7.44
N VAL A 75 10.41 -6.45 -6.73
CA VAL A 75 9.48 -5.58 -6.02
C VAL A 75 9.83 -5.60 -4.53
N ARG A 76 10.07 -4.43 -3.95
CA ARG A 76 10.26 -4.29 -2.50
C ARG A 76 8.91 -4.32 -1.83
N VAL A 77 8.79 -5.10 -0.75
CA VAL A 77 7.56 -5.20 0.04
C VAL A 77 7.89 -4.86 1.49
N ALA A 78 7.14 -3.93 2.07
CA ALA A 78 7.28 -3.56 3.48
C ALA A 78 5.92 -3.48 4.15
N CYS A 79 5.90 -3.66 5.47
CA CYS A 79 4.68 -3.62 6.27
C CYS A 79 4.69 -2.38 7.15
N LEU A 80 3.56 -1.67 7.19
CA LEU A 80 3.42 -0.44 7.98
C LEU A 80 2.88 -0.68 9.40
N ASP A 81 2.36 -1.87 9.68
CA ASP A 81 1.78 -2.23 10.99
C ASP A 81 0.66 -1.27 11.42
N ILE A 82 -0.26 -0.97 10.53
CA ILE A 82 -1.41 -0.10 10.80
C ILE A 82 -2.66 -0.95 10.91
N PRO A 83 -3.31 -1.01 12.10
CA PRO A 83 -4.50 -1.84 12.29
C PRO A 83 -5.73 -1.30 11.53
N ASP A 84 -6.73 -2.18 11.34
CA ASP A 84 -7.97 -1.84 10.65
C ASP A 84 -8.98 -1.23 11.63
N GLU A 85 -8.67 -0.03 12.13
CA GLU A 85 -9.45 0.65 13.17
C GLU A 85 -9.91 2.05 12.76
N TYR A 86 -9.62 2.47 11.52
CA TYR A 86 -9.77 3.87 11.12
C TYR A 86 -10.66 4.00 9.89
N ASP A 87 -11.47 5.06 9.89
CA ASP A 87 -12.24 5.45 8.71
C ASP A 87 -11.33 6.11 7.66
N PHE A 88 -11.87 6.24 6.45
CA PHE A 88 -11.18 6.92 5.36
C PHE A 88 -10.80 8.35 5.79
N MET A 89 -9.52 8.70 5.61
CA MET A 89 -8.94 10.00 5.96
C MET A 89 -9.06 10.37 7.44
N ALA A 90 -9.27 9.38 8.32
CA ALA A 90 -9.28 9.65 9.76
C ALA A 90 -7.97 10.32 10.18
N PRO A 91 -8.00 11.39 11.02
CA PRO A 91 -6.78 12.10 11.39
C PRO A 91 -5.70 11.24 12.02
N LYS A 92 -6.07 10.26 12.84
CA LYS A 92 -5.11 9.32 13.44
C LYS A 92 -4.45 8.42 12.40
N LEU A 93 -5.22 7.98 11.39
CA LEU A 93 -4.68 7.18 10.29
C LEU A 93 -3.69 8.01 9.46
N VAL A 94 -4.05 9.23 9.12
CA VAL A 94 -3.17 10.14 8.38
C VAL A 94 -1.87 10.36 9.15
N ALA A 95 -1.95 10.60 10.47
CA ALA A 95 -0.77 10.80 11.31
C ALA A 95 0.15 9.56 11.33
N LEU A 96 -0.43 8.35 11.43
CA LEU A 96 0.35 7.12 11.39
C LEU A 96 1.05 6.94 10.04
N LEU A 97 0.35 7.22 8.95
CA LEU A 97 0.93 7.13 7.61
C LEU A 97 2.07 8.12 7.44
N GLN A 98 1.89 9.36 7.89
CA GLN A 98 2.92 10.40 7.83
C GLN A 98 4.14 10.05 8.68
N ALA A 99 3.96 9.29 9.76
CA ALA A 99 5.06 8.84 10.60
C ALA A 99 5.80 7.64 10.03
N ARG A 100 5.13 6.73 9.33
CA ARG A 100 5.68 5.42 8.96
C ARG A 100 6.07 5.27 7.50
N VAL A 101 5.43 5.98 6.58
CA VAL A 101 5.69 5.84 5.14
C VAL A 101 6.96 6.54 4.67
N PRO A 102 7.29 7.79 5.11
CA PRO A 102 8.38 8.55 4.48
C PRO A 102 9.74 7.88 4.49
N ARG A 103 10.05 7.05 5.49
CA ARG A 103 11.35 6.34 5.52
C ARG A 103 11.54 5.37 4.36
N HIS A 104 10.45 4.99 3.70
CA HIS A 104 10.48 4.09 2.54
C HIS A 104 10.54 4.85 1.21
N LEU A 105 10.42 6.16 1.24
CA LEU A 105 10.32 7.01 0.05
C LEU A 105 11.63 7.74 -0.23
N PRO A 106 11.83 8.23 -1.48
CA PRO A 106 12.95 9.11 -1.77
C PRO A 106 12.91 10.35 -0.88
N ARG A 107 14.07 10.90 -0.56
CA ARG A 107 14.14 12.15 0.20
C ARG A 107 13.57 13.30 -0.63
N ARG A 108 12.89 14.18 0.07
CA ARG A 108 12.39 15.41 -0.51
C ARG A 108 13.52 16.31 -0.99
#